data_59f0d5fbe8c9572dcee2508f80b85457
#
_entry.id   59f0d5fbe8c9572dcee2508f80b85457
#
_cell.length_a   1.000
_cell.length_b   1.000
_cell.length_c   1.000
_cell.angle_alpha   90.00
_cell.angle_beta   90.00
_cell.angle_gamma   90.00
#
_symmetry.space_group_name_H-M   'P 1'
#
loop_
_entity.id
_entity.type
_entity.pdbx_description
1 polymer ?
#
loop_
_entity_poly.entity_id
_entity_poly.type
_entity_poly.pdbx_seq_one_letter_code
_entity_poly.pdbx_strand_id
1 'polypeptide(L)'
;MPLTLEQKQAVVSEVAQVAADAHSVIAAEYQGLSVGEMTQLRVQARESNVHLRVVKNTLARRAFEGTGCDCMCDSLQGQMVYAFSMDEPGSAARVLKKYADANDKLVVKLIAFGGELLDPSELKRLALLPTYDQAISLLMSVMKAPVEKLARTINEVPGKLTRTVAAIRDQKQA
;
A
#
# COMPACT_ATOMS: atom_id res chain seq x y z
N MET A 1 19.89 8.96 -26.63
CA MET A 1 19.39 8.68 -27.98
C MET A 1 17.88 8.54 -27.91
N PRO A 2 17.11 8.99 -28.91
CA PRO A 2 15.66 8.73 -28.92
C PRO A 2 15.41 7.23 -29.12
N LEU A 3 14.45 6.68 -28.39
CA LEU A 3 14.04 5.27 -28.50
C LEU A 3 13.54 4.97 -29.92
N THR A 4 13.93 3.83 -30.48
CA THR A 4 13.41 3.32 -31.76
C THR A 4 11.92 2.89 -31.59
N LEU A 5 11.23 2.69 -32.70
CA LEU A 5 9.82 2.26 -32.68
C LEU A 5 9.66 0.93 -31.95
N GLU A 6 10.52 -0.04 -32.24
CA GLU A 6 10.53 -1.36 -31.63
C GLU A 6 10.74 -1.30 -30.11
N GLN A 7 11.68 -0.46 -29.66
CA GLN A 7 11.94 -0.26 -28.22
C GLN A 7 10.73 0.38 -27.52
N LYS A 8 10.02 1.29 -28.17
CA LYS A 8 8.79 1.88 -27.62
C LYS A 8 7.67 0.85 -27.50
N GLN A 9 7.51 0.01 -28.50
CA GLN A 9 6.53 -1.09 -28.48
C GLN A 9 6.87 -2.11 -27.39
N ALA A 10 8.15 -2.48 -27.25
CA ALA A 10 8.60 -3.37 -26.17
C ALA A 10 8.31 -2.79 -24.76
N VAL A 11 8.57 -1.49 -24.56
CA VAL A 11 8.26 -0.83 -23.27
C VAL A 11 6.76 -0.79 -23.02
N VAL A 12 5.94 -0.51 -24.05
CA VAL A 12 4.47 -0.49 -23.90
C VAL A 12 3.95 -1.89 -23.54
N SER A 13 4.42 -2.95 -24.23
CA SER A 13 4.00 -4.32 -23.93
C SER A 13 4.43 -4.78 -22.53
N GLU A 14 5.66 -4.44 -22.11
CA GLU A 14 6.16 -4.75 -20.76
C GLU A 14 5.32 -4.05 -19.68
N VAL A 15 5.06 -2.76 -19.85
CA VAL A 15 4.27 -1.99 -18.87
C VAL A 15 2.81 -2.44 -18.86
N ALA A 16 2.24 -2.79 -20.01
CA ALA A 16 0.88 -3.30 -20.10
C ALA A 16 0.72 -4.65 -19.36
N GLN A 17 1.69 -5.56 -19.49
CA GLN A 17 1.71 -6.82 -18.74
C GLN A 17 1.76 -6.57 -17.23
N VAL A 18 2.71 -5.72 -16.79
CA VAL A 18 2.84 -5.38 -15.37
C VAL A 18 1.58 -4.69 -14.84
N ALA A 19 0.96 -3.82 -15.63
CA ALA A 19 -0.28 -3.13 -15.24
C ALA A 19 -1.50 -4.05 -15.17
N ALA A 20 -1.54 -5.10 -16.02
CA ALA A 20 -2.60 -6.10 -15.98
C ALA A 20 -2.52 -7.00 -14.76
N ASP A 21 -1.29 -7.34 -14.31
CA ASP A 21 -1.05 -8.19 -13.15
C ASP A 21 -1.10 -7.40 -11.83
N ALA A 22 -0.98 -6.06 -11.87
CA ALA A 22 -0.92 -5.21 -10.69
C ALA A 22 -2.30 -5.00 -10.05
N HIS A 23 -2.37 -5.15 -8.74
CA HIS A 23 -3.58 -4.87 -7.94
C HIS A 23 -3.85 -3.37 -7.77
N SER A 24 -2.81 -2.56 -7.74
CA SER A 24 -2.91 -1.09 -7.68
C SER A 24 -1.73 -0.43 -8.37
N VAL A 25 -1.97 0.75 -8.95
CA VAL A 25 -0.95 1.57 -9.60
C VAL A 25 -0.97 2.96 -9.02
N ILE A 26 0.19 3.44 -8.58
CA ILE A 26 0.34 4.77 -8.01
C ILE A 26 1.32 5.57 -8.87
N ALA A 27 0.90 6.75 -9.31
CA ALA A 27 1.75 7.69 -10.02
C ALA A 27 2.16 8.84 -9.09
N ALA A 28 3.46 9.01 -8.92
CA ALA A 28 4.04 10.06 -8.10
C ALA A 28 4.97 10.93 -8.94
N GLU A 29 5.00 12.22 -8.63
CA GLU A 29 5.93 13.18 -9.21
C GLU A 29 7.26 13.10 -8.45
N TYR A 30 8.36 12.94 -9.19
CA TYR A 30 9.71 12.79 -8.62
C TYR A 30 10.62 13.98 -8.91
N GLN A 31 10.05 15.12 -9.28
CA GLN A 31 10.83 16.31 -9.64
C GLN A 31 11.65 16.79 -8.44
N GLY A 32 12.96 16.95 -8.66
CA GLY A 32 13.89 17.41 -7.62
C GLY A 32 14.52 16.33 -6.75
N LEU A 33 14.22 15.05 -7.00
CA LEU A 33 14.93 13.94 -6.36
C LEU A 33 16.33 13.78 -6.94
N SER A 34 17.32 13.56 -6.07
CA SER A 34 18.69 13.20 -6.47
C SER A 34 18.78 11.74 -6.93
N VAL A 35 19.84 11.40 -7.64
CA VAL A 35 20.08 10.02 -8.08
C VAL A 35 20.18 9.05 -6.90
N GLY A 36 20.83 9.49 -5.80
CA GLY A 36 20.94 8.69 -4.58
C GLY A 36 19.58 8.41 -3.94
N GLU A 37 18.73 9.45 -3.82
CA GLU A 37 17.37 9.35 -3.29
C GLU A 37 16.50 8.40 -4.13
N MET A 38 16.58 8.50 -5.46
CA MET A 38 15.87 7.59 -6.37
C MET A 38 16.36 6.15 -6.24
N THR A 39 17.65 5.95 -6.02
CA THR A 39 18.21 4.61 -5.81
C THR A 39 17.71 3.99 -4.51
N GLN A 40 17.66 4.76 -3.42
CA GLN A 40 17.10 4.33 -2.15
C GLN A 40 15.61 3.94 -2.28
N LEU A 41 14.82 4.78 -2.99
CA LEU A 41 13.42 4.46 -3.26
C LEU A 41 13.27 3.13 -4.03
N ARG A 42 14.12 2.89 -5.03
CA ARG A 42 14.11 1.62 -5.78
C ARG A 42 14.50 0.41 -4.92
N VAL A 43 15.43 0.56 -3.99
CA VAL A 43 15.79 -0.51 -3.06
C VAL A 43 14.61 -0.85 -2.16
N GLN A 44 14.00 0.14 -1.53
CA GLN A 44 12.82 -0.06 -0.67
C GLN A 44 11.62 -0.66 -1.43
N ALA A 45 11.42 -0.23 -2.68
CA ALA A 45 10.37 -0.79 -3.53
C ALA A 45 10.60 -2.28 -3.82
N ARG A 46 11.85 -2.69 -4.14
CA ARG A 46 12.20 -4.10 -4.37
C ARG A 46 12.02 -4.96 -3.12
N GLU A 47 12.38 -4.46 -1.95
CA GLU A 47 12.19 -5.16 -0.67
C GLU A 47 10.70 -5.42 -0.37
N SER A 48 9.82 -4.62 -0.93
CA SER A 48 8.36 -4.71 -0.74
C SER A 48 7.62 -5.28 -1.95
N ASN A 49 8.32 -5.91 -2.90
CA ASN A 49 7.76 -6.45 -4.17
C ASN A 49 6.94 -5.42 -4.96
N VAL A 50 7.36 -4.16 -4.92
CA VAL A 50 6.78 -3.07 -5.70
C VAL A 50 7.62 -2.83 -6.94
N HIS A 51 7.01 -2.95 -8.12
CA HIS A 51 7.68 -2.67 -9.37
C HIS A 51 7.66 -1.17 -9.66
N LEU A 52 8.83 -0.53 -9.64
CA LEU A 52 8.99 0.91 -9.87
C LEU A 52 9.53 1.16 -11.28
N ARG A 53 8.77 1.92 -12.09
CA ARG A 53 9.18 2.27 -13.45
C ARG A 53 8.96 3.75 -13.75
N VAL A 54 9.93 4.36 -14.40
CA VAL A 54 9.77 5.70 -14.98
C VAL A 54 9.57 5.53 -16.49
N VAL A 55 8.41 5.97 -16.97
CA VAL A 55 8.02 5.85 -18.37
C VAL A 55 7.49 7.20 -18.85
N LYS A 56 7.65 7.51 -20.15
CA LYS A 56 7.03 8.70 -20.74
C LYS A 56 5.51 8.58 -20.68
N ASN A 57 4.81 9.63 -20.28
CA ASN A 57 3.35 9.63 -20.14
C ASN A 57 2.61 9.19 -21.41
N THR A 58 3.13 9.55 -22.59
CA THR A 58 2.55 9.12 -23.86
C THR A 58 2.65 7.60 -24.11
N LEU A 59 3.68 6.93 -23.59
CA LEU A 59 3.80 5.47 -23.66
C LEU A 59 2.97 4.81 -22.56
N ALA A 60 2.95 5.41 -21.37
CA ALA A 60 2.14 4.94 -20.25
C ALA A 60 0.64 4.95 -20.60
N ARG A 61 0.12 6.02 -21.23
CA ARG A 61 -1.27 6.06 -21.71
C ARG A 61 -1.61 4.87 -22.60
N ARG A 62 -0.78 4.59 -23.60
CA ARG A 62 -0.98 3.46 -24.50
C ARG A 62 -0.87 2.10 -23.80
N ALA A 63 -0.06 2.00 -22.77
CA ALA A 63 0.09 0.77 -22.00
C ALA A 63 -1.09 0.53 -21.06
N PHE A 64 -1.75 1.60 -20.59
CA PHE A 64 -2.89 1.52 -19.68
C PHE A 64 -4.22 1.37 -20.42
N GLU A 65 -4.28 1.72 -21.71
CA GLU A 65 -5.46 1.47 -22.57
C GLU A 65 -5.82 -0.02 -22.55
N GLY A 66 -7.05 -0.34 -22.14
CA GLY A 66 -7.54 -1.72 -22.03
C GLY A 66 -7.11 -2.48 -20.76
N THR A 67 -6.46 -1.81 -19.80
CA THR A 67 -6.16 -2.36 -18.47
C THR A 67 -7.04 -1.71 -17.40
N GLY A 68 -7.08 -2.28 -16.20
CA GLY A 68 -7.80 -1.67 -15.07
C GLY A 68 -7.31 -0.28 -14.63
N CYS A 69 -6.35 0.31 -15.37
CA CYS A 69 -5.74 1.61 -15.08
C CYS A 69 -6.12 2.71 -16.07
N ASP A 70 -7.10 2.45 -16.95
CA ASP A 70 -7.59 3.42 -17.96
C ASP A 70 -8.00 4.77 -17.34
N CYS A 71 -8.53 4.73 -16.13
CA CYS A 71 -8.97 5.92 -15.38
C CYS A 71 -7.85 6.95 -15.16
N MET A 72 -6.57 6.56 -15.22
CA MET A 72 -5.43 7.46 -15.04
C MET A 72 -5.03 8.21 -16.32
N CYS A 73 -5.43 7.73 -17.51
CA CYS A 73 -4.89 8.18 -18.79
C CYS A 73 -5.02 9.68 -19.03
N ASP A 74 -6.15 10.28 -18.63
CA ASP A 74 -6.41 11.71 -18.86
C ASP A 74 -5.64 12.63 -17.91
N SER A 75 -5.30 12.11 -16.73
CA SER A 75 -4.70 12.89 -15.64
C SER A 75 -3.17 12.82 -15.59
N LEU A 76 -2.53 12.09 -16.52
CA LEU A 76 -1.07 11.93 -16.56
C LEU A 76 -0.39 13.20 -17.06
N GLN A 77 0.14 14.02 -16.13
CA GLN A 77 0.87 15.25 -16.43
C GLN A 77 2.16 15.34 -15.60
N GLY A 78 3.22 15.90 -16.18
CA GLY A 78 4.50 16.09 -15.50
C GLY A 78 5.44 14.88 -15.55
N GLN A 79 6.46 14.91 -14.71
CA GLN A 79 7.47 13.86 -14.59
C GLN A 79 7.03 12.81 -13.57
N MET A 80 6.54 11.69 -14.06
CA MET A 80 5.95 10.67 -13.19
C MET A 80 6.78 9.40 -13.07
N VAL A 81 6.82 8.86 -11.88
CA VAL A 81 7.23 7.50 -11.57
C VAL A 81 5.99 6.67 -11.25
N TYR A 82 5.92 5.49 -11.82
CA TYR A 82 4.81 4.55 -11.63
C TYR A 82 5.25 3.45 -10.69
N ALA A 83 4.49 3.22 -9.63
CA ALA A 83 4.67 2.13 -8.67
C ALA A 83 3.52 1.14 -8.82
N PHE A 84 3.85 -0.08 -9.17
CA PHE A 84 2.91 -1.19 -9.37
C PHE A 84 2.98 -2.13 -8.17
N SER A 85 1.86 -2.40 -7.55
CA SER A 85 1.74 -3.38 -6.47
C SER A 85 1.40 -4.75 -7.05
N MET A 86 2.31 -5.72 -6.95
CA MET A 86 2.12 -7.05 -7.55
C MET A 86 1.40 -8.01 -6.61
N ASP A 87 1.83 -8.09 -5.35
CA ASP A 87 1.30 -9.07 -4.39
C ASP A 87 0.15 -8.51 -3.54
N GLU A 88 0.32 -7.30 -3.02
CA GLU A 88 -0.61 -6.68 -2.09
C GLU A 88 -1.02 -5.29 -2.55
N PRO A 89 -2.30 -4.94 -2.53
CA PRO A 89 -2.78 -3.64 -3.03
C PRO A 89 -2.19 -2.43 -2.28
N GLY A 90 -1.85 -2.61 -0.99
CA GLY A 90 -1.30 -1.55 -0.14
C GLY A 90 0.23 -1.41 -0.16
N SER A 91 0.97 -2.33 -0.80
CA SER A 91 2.44 -2.34 -0.72
C SER A 91 3.08 -1.08 -1.31
N ALA A 92 2.67 -0.66 -2.51
CA ALA A 92 3.17 0.58 -3.12
C ALA A 92 2.80 1.82 -2.30
N ALA A 93 1.58 1.86 -1.76
CA ALA A 93 1.12 2.97 -0.91
C ALA A 93 1.95 3.10 0.37
N ARG A 94 2.32 1.98 1.02
CA ARG A 94 3.17 1.97 2.23
C ARG A 94 4.58 2.49 1.92
N VAL A 95 5.19 2.03 0.82
CA VAL A 95 6.54 2.47 0.41
C VAL A 95 6.55 3.95 0.06
N LEU A 96 5.63 4.39 -0.81
CA LEU A 96 5.57 5.78 -1.25
C LEU A 96 5.22 6.72 -0.10
N LYS A 97 4.30 6.34 0.80
CA LYS A 97 3.98 7.13 1.98
C LYS A 97 5.19 7.29 2.89
N LYS A 98 5.86 6.18 3.27
CA LYS A 98 7.04 6.20 4.13
C LYS A 98 8.14 7.09 3.54
N TYR A 99 8.29 7.05 2.22
CA TYR A 99 9.28 7.86 1.52
C TYR A 99 8.84 9.34 1.41
N ALA A 100 7.56 9.62 1.14
CA ALA A 100 7.03 10.98 1.09
C ALA A 100 7.07 11.68 2.47
N ASP A 101 6.83 10.93 3.56
CA ASP A 101 6.98 11.45 4.93
C ASP A 101 8.44 11.82 5.27
N ALA A 102 9.42 11.19 4.60
CA ALA A 102 10.85 11.47 4.76
C ALA A 102 11.38 12.52 3.78
N ASN A 103 10.73 12.72 2.63
CA ASN A 103 11.16 13.59 1.54
C ASN A 103 9.98 14.33 0.91
N ASP A 104 9.89 15.61 1.16
CA ASP A 104 8.81 16.50 0.63
C ASP A 104 8.81 16.65 -0.90
N LYS A 105 9.86 16.15 -1.57
CA LYS A 105 10.03 16.26 -3.04
C LYS A 105 9.19 15.23 -3.81
N LEU A 106 8.77 14.13 -3.15
CA LEU A 106 7.94 13.10 -3.77
C LEU A 106 6.48 13.42 -3.52
N VAL A 107 5.75 13.78 -4.56
CA VAL A 107 4.33 14.11 -4.47
C VAL A 107 3.51 13.07 -5.21
N VAL A 108 2.66 12.34 -4.48
CA VAL A 108 1.70 11.41 -5.10
C VAL A 108 0.60 12.23 -5.76
N LYS A 109 0.34 11.96 -7.05
CA LYS A 109 -0.67 12.67 -7.85
C LYS A 109 -1.91 11.84 -8.11
N LEU A 110 -1.73 10.58 -8.48
CA LEU A 110 -2.79 9.72 -8.94
C LEU A 110 -2.64 8.32 -8.34
N ILE A 111 -3.77 7.73 -8.01
CA ILE A 111 -3.84 6.39 -7.48
C ILE A 111 -4.96 5.66 -8.25
N ALA A 112 -4.63 4.56 -8.91
CA ALA A 112 -5.61 3.65 -9.50
C ALA A 112 -5.71 2.39 -8.66
N PHE A 113 -6.93 2.08 -8.26
CA PHE A 113 -7.24 0.88 -7.49
C PHE A 113 -8.58 0.31 -7.94
N GLY A 114 -8.57 -0.96 -8.37
CA GLY A 114 -9.80 -1.64 -8.79
C GLY A 114 -10.52 -1.02 -9.99
N GLY A 115 -9.81 -0.28 -10.86
CA GLY A 115 -10.40 0.44 -12.00
C GLY A 115 -10.92 1.84 -11.69
N GLU A 116 -10.82 2.29 -10.45
CA GLU A 116 -11.23 3.62 -10.02
C GLU A 116 -10.01 4.51 -9.75
N LEU A 117 -10.16 5.80 -10.07
CA LEU A 117 -9.17 6.82 -9.72
C LEU A 117 -9.46 7.35 -8.31
N LEU A 118 -8.49 7.22 -7.42
CA LEU A 118 -8.58 7.72 -6.05
C LEU A 118 -7.77 9.02 -5.90
N ASP A 119 -8.22 9.88 -5.02
CA ASP A 119 -7.51 11.10 -4.67
C ASP A 119 -6.20 10.83 -3.91
N PRO A 120 -5.17 11.68 -4.02
CA PRO A 120 -3.93 11.54 -3.26
C PRO A 120 -4.12 11.45 -1.73
N SER A 121 -5.20 12.05 -1.19
CA SER A 121 -5.58 11.98 0.23
C SER A 121 -5.86 10.54 0.70
N GLU A 122 -6.34 9.68 -0.19
CA GLU A 122 -6.65 8.27 0.05
C GLU A 122 -5.39 7.38 0.19
N LEU A 123 -4.20 7.91 -0.13
CA LEU A 123 -2.94 7.19 0.04
C LEU A 123 -2.77 6.63 1.46
N LYS A 124 -3.20 7.41 2.46
CA LYS A 124 -3.13 6.99 3.87
C LYS A 124 -4.01 5.79 4.16
N ARG A 125 -5.20 5.74 3.57
CA ARG A 125 -6.15 4.61 3.72
C ARG A 125 -5.62 3.36 3.04
N LEU A 126 -5.09 3.49 1.81
CA LEU A 126 -4.44 2.38 1.10
C LEU A 126 -3.23 1.83 1.85
N ALA A 127 -2.41 2.70 2.43
CA ALA A 127 -1.25 2.26 3.21
C ALA A 127 -1.63 1.50 4.50
N LEU A 128 -2.84 1.71 5.01
CA LEU A 128 -3.38 1.02 6.20
C LEU A 128 -4.03 -0.33 5.88
N LEU A 129 -4.19 -0.67 4.60
CA LEU A 129 -4.74 -1.98 4.23
C LEU A 129 -3.86 -3.09 4.80
N PRO A 130 -4.47 -4.07 5.49
CA PRO A 130 -3.73 -5.21 5.99
C PRO A 130 -3.21 -6.08 4.85
N THR A 131 -2.16 -6.85 5.11
CA THR A 131 -1.70 -7.90 4.20
C THR A 131 -2.74 -9.03 4.14
N TYR A 132 -2.68 -9.89 3.14
CA TYR A 132 -3.60 -11.01 3.00
C TYR A 132 -3.66 -11.88 4.27
N ASP A 133 -2.49 -12.25 4.80
CA ASP A 133 -2.39 -13.05 6.03
C ASP A 133 -2.94 -12.32 7.26
N GLN A 134 -2.69 -11.01 7.35
CA GLN A 134 -3.24 -10.18 8.43
C GLN A 134 -4.77 -10.07 8.31
N ALA A 135 -5.31 -9.94 7.10
CA ALA A 135 -6.76 -9.89 6.87
C ALA A 135 -7.44 -11.18 7.29
N ILE A 136 -6.87 -12.34 6.94
CA ILE A 136 -7.36 -13.65 7.38
C ILE A 136 -7.27 -13.79 8.91
N SER A 137 -6.14 -13.41 9.49
CA SER A 137 -5.94 -13.44 10.94
C SER A 137 -6.97 -12.58 11.68
N LEU A 138 -7.25 -11.38 11.17
CA LEU A 138 -8.29 -10.49 11.68
C LEU A 138 -9.68 -11.14 11.58
N LEU A 139 -10.01 -11.71 10.44
CA LEU A 139 -11.28 -12.41 10.25
C LEU A 139 -11.45 -13.54 11.25
N MET A 140 -10.43 -14.41 11.39
CA MET A 140 -10.44 -15.50 12.37
C MET A 140 -10.58 -15.00 13.79
N SER A 141 -9.91 -13.91 14.16
CA SER A 141 -10.01 -13.31 15.50
C SER A 141 -11.42 -12.79 15.79
N VAL A 142 -12.06 -12.13 14.82
CA VAL A 142 -13.44 -11.65 14.96
C VAL A 142 -14.42 -12.81 15.10
N MET A 143 -14.26 -13.88 14.33
CA MET A 143 -15.10 -15.08 14.46
C MET A 143 -14.95 -15.78 15.82
N LYS A 144 -13.74 -15.79 16.38
CA LYS A 144 -13.44 -16.39 17.68
C LYS A 144 -13.84 -15.50 18.87
N ALA A 145 -13.92 -14.20 18.67
CA ALA A 145 -14.16 -13.21 19.73
C ALA A 145 -15.43 -13.46 20.59
N PRO A 146 -16.60 -13.88 20.03
CA PRO A 146 -17.78 -14.17 20.86
C PRO A 146 -17.55 -15.33 21.85
N VAL A 147 -16.87 -16.39 21.41
CA VAL A 147 -16.55 -17.56 22.26
C VAL A 147 -15.55 -17.19 23.34
N GLU A 148 -14.53 -16.40 23.00
CA GLU A 148 -13.55 -15.91 23.98
C GLU A 148 -14.19 -14.97 25.02
N LYS A 149 -15.09 -14.09 24.57
CA LYS A 149 -15.84 -13.23 25.50
C LYS A 149 -16.65 -14.05 26.49
N LEU A 150 -17.38 -15.06 26.01
CA LEU A 150 -18.16 -15.94 26.87
C LEU A 150 -17.26 -16.67 27.90
N ALA A 151 -16.16 -17.24 27.44
CA ALA A 151 -15.20 -17.91 28.32
C ALA A 151 -14.60 -16.96 29.37
N ARG A 152 -14.26 -15.74 28.95
CA ARG A 152 -13.75 -14.71 29.88
C ARG A 152 -14.78 -14.29 30.91
N THR A 153 -16.04 -14.08 30.51
CA THR A 153 -17.11 -13.70 31.48
C THR A 153 -17.34 -14.79 32.54
N ILE A 154 -17.29 -16.05 32.17
CA ILE A 154 -17.40 -17.18 33.13
C ILE A 154 -16.21 -17.19 34.08
N ASN A 155 -14.99 -17.01 33.56
CA ASN A 155 -13.78 -17.00 34.38
C ASN A 155 -13.59 -15.71 35.21
N GLU A 156 -14.28 -14.63 34.87
CA GLU A 156 -14.12 -13.34 35.56
C GLU A 156 -14.79 -13.36 36.95
N VAL A 157 -15.85 -14.13 37.13
CA VAL A 157 -16.55 -14.24 38.44
C VAL A 157 -15.61 -14.75 39.53
N PRO A 158 -14.94 -15.94 39.44
CA PRO A 158 -13.99 -16.39 40.45
C PRO A 158 -12.76 -15.46 40.54
N GLY A 159 -12.32 -14.88 39.40
CA GLY A 159 -11.20 -13.95 39.38
C GLY A 159 -11.48 -12.64 40.13
N LYS A 160 -12.71 -12.13 40.09
CA LYS A 160 -13.12 -10.95 40.91
C LYS A 160 -13.13 -11.28 42.38
N LEU A 161 -13.65 -12.44 42.76
CA LEU A 161 -13.64 -12.88 44.18
C LEU A 161 -12.23 -12.97 44.75
N THR A 162 -11.32 -13.59 44.03
CA THR A 162 -9.92 -13.71 44.48
C THR A 162 -9.23 -12.36 44.64
N ARG A 163 -9.47 -11.42 43.68
CA ARG A 163 -8.92 -10.05 43.76
C ARG A 163 -9.49 -9.25 44.94
N THR A 164 -10.79 -9.36 45.20
CA THR A 164 -11.40 -8.66 46.32
C THR A 164 -10.88 -9.19 47.65
N VAL A 165 -10.71 -10.51 47.83
CA VAL A 165 -10.12 -11.10 49.02
C VAL A 165 -8.67 -10.67 49.18
N ALA A 166 -7.88 -10.65 48.10
CA ALA A 166 -6.51 -10.17 48.14
C ALA A 166 -6.43 -8.68 48.58
N ALA A 167 -7.29 -7.83 47.99
CA ALA A 167 -7.35 -6.40 48.36
C ALA A 167 -7.70 -6.18 49.85
N ILE A 168 -8.65 -6.97 50.40
CA ILE A 168 -9.02 -6.91 51.80
C ILE A 168 -7.83 -7.35 52.70
N ARG A 169 -7.11 -8.39 52.29
CA ARG A 169 -5.91 -8.84 53.00
C ARG A 169 -4.84 -7.74 53.04
N ASP A 170 -4.58 -7.12 51.87
CA ASP A 170 -3.55 -6.09 51.76
C ASP A 170 -3.91 -4.82 52.57
N GLN A 171 -5.21 -4.46 52.62
CA GLN A 171 -5.70 -3.38 53.50
C GLN A 171 -5.56 -3.69 55.00
N LYS A 172 -5.60 -4.97 55.39
CA LYS A 172 -5.42 -5.35 56.81
C LYS A 172 -3.95 -5.47 57.25
N GLN A 173 -3.04 -5.55 56.24
CA GLN A 173 -1.60 -5.62 56.49
C GLN A 173 -0.90 -4.25 56.44
N ALA A 174 -1.57 -3.23 55.89
CA ALA A 174 -1.16 -1.82 55.92
C ALA A 174 -1.72 -1.11 57.14
#